data_1b3410bb260913836d6d03fe7f5fccd4
#
_entry.id   1b3410bb260913836d6d03fe7f5fccd4
#
_cell.length_a   1.000
_cell.length_b   1.000
_cell.length_c   1.000
_cell.angle_alpha   90.00
_cell.angle_beta   90.00
_cell.angle_gamma   90.00
#
_symmetry.space_group_name_H-M   'P 1'
#
loop_
_entity.id
_entity.type
_entity.pdbx_description
1 polymer ?
#
loop_
_entity_poly.entity_id
_entity_poly.type
_entity_poly.pdbx_seq_one_letter_code
_entity_poly.pdbx_strand_id
1 'polypeptide(L)'
;MDYTEQRRFLRSSRIWGAALVLVLFAAVGACIKIGKVSDPKLLTLYAVLASALAVFVYYTPDYLHLSVDPAKRARWAVKIRWRIIAAALLISALLASNTGERVCAAAAIPWLVALNLFGRKAPRRFVPLYFWLGETALLAVLLLVFRLDLLLATLLLAAAMHLAITVADRAVLHWIGVVSGVGLLLVLIAAWRQNVDTTLATALACVLLAASLATAWLVHRADARNAENIKASIKELNAFTGYPAERILHLWAVSNQELARNWQLAAIAPDDRDRLKEWYRQNSELYLFALSGYNLEYKRIRSNLNMLKRAHGSCLDYGAGNGELLLEVARTDRAVYYDVEGETMRFARERARQRNLPIEFFHTKEELAAAGKERGFDTIFSLDVLEHLPDLPGELSFLAALLNPGGLLVFDVPAGATKSHPMHLNHDLDVVAYMHARGMKDERTMWQRLPFRKEEKYFFRAPMDSKPALARDARDEAASA
;
A
#
# COMPACT_ATOMS: atom_id res chain seq x y z
N MET A 1 12.46 -7.82 10.14
CA MET A 1 11.93 -6.43 10.25
C MET A 1 11.40 -6.22 11.66
N ASP A 2 11.56 -5.05 12.26
CA ASP A 2 10.95 -4.75 13.57
C ASP A 2 9.61 -4.03 13.37
N TYR A 3 8.51 -4.74 13.58
CA TYR A 3 7.16 -4.21 13.41
C TYR A 3 6.77 -3.19 14.49
N THR A 4 7.38 -3.25 15.68
CA THR A 4 7.13 -2.27 16.75
C THR A 4 7.64 -0.90 16.33
N GLU A 5 8.84 -0.83 15.77
CA GLU A 5 9.39 0.41 15.23
C GLU A 5 8.62 0.89 14.00
N GLN A 6 8.20 -0.01 13.10
CA GLN A 6 7.35 0.35 11.96
C GLN A 6 6.02 0.93 12.41
N ARG A 7 5.40 0.35 13.44
CA ARG A 7 4.15 0.86 14.03
C ARG A 7 4.34 2.27 14.60
N ARG A 8 5.44 2.51 15.34
CA ARG A 8 5.77 3.85 15.88
C ARG A 8 5.98 4.86 14.76
N PHE A 9 6.72 4.49 13.72
CA PHE A 9 6.97 5.34 12.57
C PHE A 9 5.67 5.73 11.85
N LEU A 10 4.80 4.76 11.51
CA LEU A 10 3.53 5.02 10.84
C LEU A 10 2.58 5.88 11.70
N ARG A 11 2.54 5.63 13.01
CA ARG A 11 1.75 6.45 13.93
C ARG A 11 2.25 7.90 13.94
N SER A 12 3.54 8.10 14.05
CA SER A 12 4.16 9.44 13.99
C SER A 12 3.86 10.13 12.66
N SER A 13 4.03 9.45 11.53
CA SER A 13 3.77 9.99 10.20
C SER A 13 2.31 10.42 10.02
N ARG A 14 1.34 9.67 10.56
CA ARG A 14 -0.08 10.04 10.53
C ARG A 14 -0.40 11.24 11.41
N ILE A 15 0.21 11.35 12.58
CA ILE A 15 0.04 12.52 13.46
C ILE A 15 0.54 13.77 12.73
N TRP A 16 1.71 13.71 12.12
CA TRP A 16 2.25 14.83 11.34
C TRP A 16 1.41 15.15 10.11
N GLY A 17 0.92 14.14 9.39
CA GLY A 17 -0.01 14.32 8.27
C GLY A 17 -1.30 15.01 8.71
N ALA A 18 -1.90 14.62 9.83
CA ALA A 18 -3.10 15.24 10.38
C ALA A 18 -2.84 16.68 10.83
N ALA A 19 -1.71 16.94 11.51
CA ALA A 19 -1.31 18.31 11.90
C ALA A 19 -1.15 19.21 10.67
N LEU A 20 -0.52 18.73 9.63
CA LEU A 20 -0.34 19.47 8.38
C LEU A 20 -1.67 19.79 7.70
N VAL A 21 -2.61 18.85 7.70
CA VAL A 21 -3.99 19.04 7.22
C VAL A 21 -4.68 20.16 8.00
N LEU A 22 -4.60 20.14 9.33
CA LEU A 22 -5.20 21.18 10.17
C LEU A 22 -4.60 22.57 9.89
N VAL A 23 -3.28 22.66 9.74
CA VAL A 23 -2.59 23.91 9.38
C VAL A 23 -3.06 24.39 8.01
N LEU A 24 -3.22 23.50 7.03
CA LEU A 24 -3.71 23.83 5.70
C LEU A 24 -5.15 24.41 5.74
N PHE A 25 -6.07 23.75 6.47
CA PHE A 25 -7.44 24.24 6.62
C PHE A 25 -7.50 25.59 7.34
N ALA A 26 -6.69 25.76 8.39
CA ALA A 26 -6.60 27.03 9.10
C ALA A 26 -6.09 28.15 8.18
N ALA A 27 -5.07 27.87 7.37
CA ALA A 27 -4.53 28.83 6.40
C ALA A 27 -5.56 29.19 5.33
N VAL A 28 -6.27 28.21 4.75
CA VAL A 28 -7.34 28.46 3.76
C VAL A 28 -8.48 29.25 4.39
N GLY A 29 -8.92 28.91 5.59
CA GLY A 29 -9.96 29.64 6.31
C GLY A 29 -9.57 31.09 6.63
N ALA A 30 -8.32 31.32 7.04
CA ALA A 30 -7.78 32.67 7.24
C ALA A 30 -7.76 33.48 5.91
N CYS A 31 -7.33 32.86 4.80
CA CYS A 31 -7.33 33.47 3.49
C CYS A 31 -8.74 33.88 3.02
N ILE A 32 -9.74 33.00 3.20
CA ILE A 32 -11.14 33.31 2.88
C ILE A 32 -11.65 34.49 3.72
N LYS A 33 -11.34 34.51 5.01
CA LYS A 33 -11.78 35.56 5.94
C LYS A 33 -11.11 36.92 5.62
N ILE A 34 -9.81 36.95 5.39
CA ILE A 34 -9.06 38.18 5.10
C ILE A 34 -9.39 38.70 3.69
N GLY A 35 -9.48 37.81 2.69
CA GLY A 35 -9.82 38.16 1.31
C GLY A 35 -11.28 38.54 1.09
N LYS A 36 -12.13 38.50 2.15
CA LYS A 36 -13.57 38.82 2.09
C LYS A 36 -14.29 38.06 0.97
N VAL A 37 -13.88 36.82 0.71
CA VAL A 37 -14.51 35.98 -0.33
C VAL A 37 -15.94 35.66 0.07
N SER A 38 -16.90 36.23 -0.64
CA SER A 38 -18.33 36.07 -0.37
C SER A 38 -19.09 35.25 -1.44
N ASP A 39 -18.45 34.98 -2.58
CA ASP A 39 -19.05 34.18 -3.66
C ASP A 39 -19.17 32.71 -3.23
N PRO A 40 -20.40 32.15 -3.12
CA PRO A 40 -20.63 30.75 -2.70
C PRO A 40 -19.97 29.72 -3.63
N LYS A 41 -19.83 30.01 -4.93
CA LYS A 41 -19.18 29.10 -5.91
C LYS A 41 -17.69 29.02 -5.65
N LEU A 42 -17.05 30.16 -5.40
CA LEU A 42 -15.63 30.22 -5.05
C LEU A 42 -15.36 29.55 -3.70
N LEU A 43 -16.19 29.79 -2.69
CA LEU A 43 -16.09 29.12 -1.38
C LEU A 43 -16.20 27.61 -1.50
N THR A 44 -17.15 27.13 -2.29
CA THR A 44 -17.31 25.69 -2.55
C THR A 44 -16.09 25.11 -3.25
N LEU A 45 -15.55 25.80 -4.25
CA LEU A 45 -14.36 25.39 -4.96
C LEU A 45 -13.14 25.30 -4.02
N TYR A 46 -12.92 26.28 -3.16
CA TYR A 46 -11.84 26.27 -2.19
C TYR A 46 -11.99 25.14 -1.18
N ALA A 47 -13.19 24.89 -0.68
CA ALA A 47 -13.45 23.79 0.23
C ALA A 47 -13.16 22.43 -0.43
N VAL A 48 -13.56 22.23 -1.68
CA VAL A 48 -13.29 20.99 -2.43
C VAL A 48 -11.79 20.80 -2.67
N LEU A 49 -11.09 21.84 -3.12
CA LEU A 49 -9.64 21.76 -3.37
C LEU A 49 -8.84 21.57 -2.08
N ALA A 50 -9.18 22.27 -1.02
CA ALA A 50 -8.53 22.12 0.28
C ALA A 50 -8.77 20.71 0.84
N SER A 51 -9.99 20.17 0.71
CA SER A 51 -10.31 18.81 1.10
C SER A 51 -9.54 17.77 0.29
N ALA A 52 -9.46 17.94 -1.03
CA ALA A 52 -8.70 17.06 -1.91
C ALA A 52 -7.19 17.07 -1.57
N LEU A 53 -6.62 18.26 -1.33
CA LEU A 53 -5.23 18.41 -0.93
C LEU A 53 -4.99 17.84 0.47
N ALA A 54 -5.90 18.04 1.41
CA ALA A 54 -5.84 17.48 2.75
C ALA A 54 -5.83 15.95 2.74
N VAL A 55 -6.72 15.33 1.97
CA VAL A 55 -6.75 13.88 1.75
C VAL A 55 -5.43 13.40 1.14
N PHE A 56 -4.92 14.11 0.15
CA PHE A 56 -3.66 13.78 -0.50
C PHE A 56 -2.49 13.85 0.50
N VAL A 57 -2.36 14.94 1.25
CA VAL A 57 -1.30 15.13 2.27
C VAL A 57 -1.40 14.08 3.38
N TYR A 58 -2.61 13.78 3.86
CA TYR A 58 -2.83 12.78 4.89
C TYR A 58 -2.40 11.38 4.47
N TYR A 59 -2.68 11.00 3.22
CA TYR A 59 -2.30 9.69 2.69
C TYR A 59 -0.89 9.64 2.09
N THR A 60 -0.20 10.77 1.95
CA THR A 60 1.17 10.80 1.40
C THR A 60 2.14 9.89 2.15
N PRO A 61 2.18 9.83 3.50
CA PRO A 61 3.05 8.88 4.18
C PRO A 61 2.77 7.42 3.80
N ASP A 62 1.50 7.09 3.56
CA ASP A 62 1.10 5.76 3.12
C ASP A 62 1.59 5.46 1.70
N TYR A 63 1.67 6.47 0.83
CA TYR A 63 2.10 6.33 -0.55
C TYR A 63 3.61 6.40 -0.74
N LEU A 64 4.32 7.14 0.10
CA LEU A 64 5.77 7.23 0.09
C LEU A 64 6.45 5.90 0.38
N HIS A 65 5.78 5.06 1.16
CA HIS A 65 6.21 3.71 1.46
C HIS A 65 5.79 2.67 0.41
N LEU A 66 5.06 3.08 -0.64
CA LEU A 66 4.36 2.17 -1.56
C LEU A 66 5.28 1.31 -2.41
N SER A 67 6.56 1.58 -2.46
CA SER A 67 7.42 0.75 -3.28
C SER A 67 8.89 1.02 -3.00
N VAL A 68 9.61 -0.04 -2.74
CA VAL A 68 11.07 -0.10 -2.87
C VAL A 68 11.47 0.18 -4.32
N ASP A 69 10.54 -0.02 -5.28
CA ASP A 69 10.77 0.22 -6.71
C ASP A 69 10.46 1.68 -7.09
N PRO A 70 11.48 2.51 -7.40
CA PRO A 70 11.30 3.89 -7.84
C PRO A 70 10.41 4.02 -9.09
N ALA A 71 10.39 3.00 -9.96
CA ALA A 71 9.56 3.02 -11.16
C ALA A 71 8.07 2.86 -10.85
N LYS A 72 7.69 2.10 -9.82
CA LYS A 72 6.29 2.05 -9.35
C LYS A 72 5.86 3.41 -8.77
N ARG A 73 6.71 4.06 -7.97
CA ARG A 73 6.46 5.43 -7.43
C ARG A 73 6.24 6.43 -8.57
N ALA A 74 7.13 6.42 -9.56
CA ALA A 74 7.03 7.31 -10.71
C ALA A 74 5.73 7.10 -11.52
N ARG A 75 5.35 5.84 -11.81
CA ARG A 75 4.08 5.52 -12.49
C ARG A 75 2.85 6.00 -11.72
N TRP A 76 2.87 5.87 -10.41
CA TRP A 76 1.77 6.32 -9.56
C TRP A 76 1.67 7.86 -9.58
N ALA A 77 2.78 8.55 -9.41
CA ALA A 77 2.83 10.00 -9.46
C ALA A 77 2.33 10.56 -10.80
N VAL A 78 2.69 9.92 -11.91
CA VAL A 78 2.15 10.27 -13.24
C VAL A 78 0.63 10.13 -13.29
N LYS A 79 0.04 9.07 -12.72
CA LYS A 79 -1.42 8.88 -12.70
C LYS A 79 -2.14 9.96 -11.89
N ILE A 80 -1.63 10.32 -10.71
CA ILE A 80 -2.24 11.36 -9.86
C ILE A 80 -2.11 12.72 -10.52
N ARG A 81 -0.93 13.02 -11.04
CA ARG A 81 -0.66 14.24 -11.76
C ARG A 81 -1.69 14.51 -12.87
N TRP A 82 -1.99 13.51 -13.71
CA TRP A 82 -3.01 13.62 -14.74
C TRP A 82 -4.40 13.97 -14.18
N ARG A 83 -4.76 13.42 -13.04
CA ARG A 83 -6.03 13.74 -12.38
C ARG A 83 -6.08 15.18 -11.89
N ILE A 84 -4.97 15.67 -11.30
CA ILE A 84 -4.86 17.06 -10.83
C ILE A 84 -4.93 18.03 -12.01
N ILE A 85 -4.21 17.74 -13.09
CA ILE A 85 -4.21 18.56 -14.30
C ILE A 85 -5.59 18.57 -14.97
N ALA A 86 -6.22 17.40 -15.12
CA ALA A 86 -7.56 17.32 -15.68
C ALA A 86 -8.59 18.12 -14.84
N ALA A 87 -8.49 18.06 -13.52
CA ALA A 87 -9.32 18.87 -12.62
C ALA A 87 -9.04 20.36 -12.79
N ALA A 88 -7.77 20.77 -12.86
CA ALA A 88 -7.39 22.18 -13.04
C ALA A 88 -7.89 22.72 -14.38
N LEU A 89 -7.79 21.96 -15.47
CA LEU A 89 -8.30 22.34 -16.78
C LEU A 89 -9.82 22.43 -16.80
N LEU A 90 -10.52 21.47 -16.19
CA LEU A 90 -11.98 21.51 -16.07
C LEU A 90 -12.44 22.76 -15.29
N ILE A 91 -11.78 23.04 -14.18
CA ILE A 91 -12.05 24.23 -13.36
C ILE A 91 -11.79 25.50 -14.16
N SER A 92 -10.66 25.59 -14.88
CA SER A 92 -10.33 26.74 -15.72
C SER A 92 -11.38 26.94 -16.84
N ALA A 93 -11.85 25.85 -17.47
CA ALA A 93 -12.88 25.90 -18.49
C ALA A 93 -14.23 26.35 -17.94
N LEU A 94 -14.59 25.93 -16.71
CA LEU A 94 -15.84 26.32 -16.03
C LEU A 94 -15.82 27.78 -15.56
N LEU A 95 -14.64 28.31 -15.19
CA LEU A 95 -14.47 29.68 -14.74
C LEU A 95 -14.24 30.67 -15.89
N ALA A 96 -13.96 30.18 -17.10
CA ALA A 96 -13.72 31.03 -18.28
C ALA A 96 -14.92 31.92 -18.63
N SER A 97 -14.71 33.21 -18.56
CA SER A 97 -15.74 34.23 -18.78
C SER A 97 -15.92 34.61 -20.26
N ASN A 98 -14.93 34.35 -21.10
CA ASN A 98 -14.93 34.71 -22.51
C ASN A 98 -14.30 33.62 -23.41
N THR A 99 -14.46 33.76 -24.72
CA THR A 99 -13.95 32.81 -25.71
C THR A 99 -12.43 32.71 -25.72
N GLY A 100 -11.72 33.83 -25.50
CA GLY A 100 -10.26 33.85 -25.45
C GLY A 100 -9.72 33.00 -24.31
N GLU A 101 -10.30 33.08 -23.12
CA GLU A 101 -9.95 32.24 -21.97
C GLU A 101 -10.20 30.75 -22.23
N ARG A 102 -11.32 30.40 -22.87
CA ARG A 102 -11.61 28.99 -23.26
C ARG A 102 -10.59 28.44 -24.25
N VAL A 103 -10.19 29.28 -25.23
CA VAL A 103 -9.14 28.90 -26.20
C VAL A 103 -7.79 28.66 -25.49
N CYS A 104 -7.44 29.52 -24.53
CA CYS A 104 -6.20 29.34 -23.75
C CYS A 104 -6.24 28.08 -22.86
N ALA A 105 -7.39 27.78 -22.23
CA ALA A 105 -7.56 26.52 -21.48
C ALA A 105 -7.42 25.30 -22.40
N ALA A 106 -8.00 25.36 -23.60
CA ALA A 106 -7.87 24.30 -24.60
C ALA A 106 -6.43 24.14 -25.11
N ALA A 107 -5.68 25.25 -25.30
CA ALA A 107 -4.27 25.24 -25.72
C ALA A 107 -3.32 24.63 -24.66
N ALA A 108 -3.73 24.61 -23.41
CA ALA A 108 -2.97 23.92 -22.36
C ALA A 108 -2.95 22.39 -22.56
N ILE A 109 -3.92 21.81 -23.22
CA ILE A 109 -3.98 20.35 -23.47
C ILE A 109 -2.83 19.87 -24.36
N PRO A 110 -2.59 20.44 -25.55
CA PRO A 110 -1.42 20.08 -26.37
C PRO A 110 -0.08 20.27 -25.63
N TRP A 111 0.04 21.33 -24.84
CA TRP A 111 1.23 21.57 -24.02
C TRP A 111 1.49 20.43 -23.05
N LEU A 112 0.48 19.98 -22.34
CA LEU A 112 0.57 18.86 -21.41
C LEU A 112 0.89 17.53 -22.10
N VAL A 113 0.31 17.31 -23.28
CA VAL A 113 0.63 16.14 -24.12
C VAL A 113 2.09 16.20 -24.55
N ALA A 114 2.57 17.36 -25.03
CA ALA A 114 3.96 17.57 -25.41
C ALA A 114 4.92 17.33 -24.22
N LEU A 115 4.65 17.90 -23.05
CA LEU A 115 5.41 17.65 -21.82
C LEU A 115 5.51 16.16 -21.49
N ASN A 116 4.41 15.43 -21.68
CA ASN A 116 4.38 14.00 -21.40
C ASN A 116 5.22 13.18 -22.41
N LEU A 117 5.12 13.51 -23.67
CA LEU A 117 5.87 12.83 -24.74
C LEU A 117 7.37 13.10 -24.60
N PHE A 118 7.78 14.34 -24.37
CA PHE A 118 9.18 14.70 -24.18
C PHE A 118 9.73 14.20 -22.83
N GLY A 119 8.94 14.22 -21.76
CA GLY A 119 9.35 13.69 -20.46
C GLY A 119 9.69 12.20 -20.47
N ARG A 120 9.09 11.41 -21.37
CA ARG A 120 9.44 10.01 -21.58
C ARG A 120 10.87 9.80 -22.11
N LYS A 121 11.42 10.79 -22.79
CA LYS A 121 12.79 10.77 -23.34
C LYS A 121 13.83 11.33 -22.38
N ALA A 122 13.41 12.01 -21.31
CA ALA A 122 14.33 12.58 -20.33
C ALA A 122 15.02 11.48 -19.50
N PRO A 123 16.29 11.67 -19.11
CA PRO A 123 16.95 10.78 -18.17
C PRO A 123 16.12 10.61 -16.91
N ARG A 124 15.94 9.39 -16.43
CA ARG A 124 15.01 9.04 -15.32
C ARG A 124 15.18 9.92 -14.09
N ARG A 125 16.42 10.32 -13.75
CA ARG A 125 16.73 11.17 -12.60
C ARG A 125 16.18 12.61 -12.72
N PHE A 126 16.00 13.13 -13.95
CA PHE A 126 15.51 14.50 -14.19
C PHE A 126 14.01 14.56 -14.52
N VAL A 127 13.36 13.42 -14.68
CA VAL A 127 11.92 13.38 -15.01
C VAL A 127 11.07 14.19 -14.02
N PRO A 128 11.25 14.07 -12.69
CA PRO A 128 10.47 14.87 -11.74
C PRO A 128 10.67 16.37 -11.91
N LEU A 129 11.91 16.81 -12.10
CA LEU A 129 12.25 18.22 -12.29
C LEU A 129 11.66 18.78 -13.58
N TYR A 130 11.77 18.04 -14.68
CA TYR A 130 11.22 18.40 -15.98
C TYR A 130 9.70 18.62 -15.93
N PHE A 131 9.00 17.68 -15.32
CA PHE A 131 7.55 17.78 -15.18
C PHE A 131 7.14 18.92 -14.26
N TRP A 132 7.88 19.11 -13.17
CA TRP A 132 7.62 20.20 -12.25
C TRP A 132 7.80 21.58 -12.91
N LEU A 133 8.89 21.79 -13.67
CA LEU A 133 9.12 23.02 -14.43
C LEU A 133 8.01 23.30 -15.44
N GLY A 134 7.58 22.26 -16.18
CA GLY A 134 6.53 22.41 -17.18
C GLY A 134 5.16 22.72 -16.54
N GLU A 135 4.86 22.15 -15.38
CA GLU A 135 3.63 22.42 -14.62
C GLU A 135 3.63 23.81 -14.01
N THR A 136 4.78 24.25 -13.46
CA THR A 136 4.94 25.61 -12.92
C THR A 136 4.79 26.65 -14.04
N ALA A 137 5.38 26.40 -15.22
CA ALA A 137 5.21 27.26 -16.37
C ALA A 137 3.74 27.33 -16.83
N LEU A 138 3.05 26.20 -16.90
CA LEU A 138 1.64 26.14 -17.22
C LEU A 138 0.78 26.91 -16.21
N LEU A 139 1.02 26.69 -14.92
CA LEU A 139 0.31 27.41 -13.86
C LEU A 139 0.57 28.92 -13.93
N ALA A 140 1.80 29.35 -14.23
CA ALA A 140 2.14 30.76 -14.43
C ALA A 140 1.38 31.35 -15.63
N VAL A 141 1.27 30.64 -16.75
CA VAL A 141 0.48 31.07 -17.91
C VAL A 141 -1.00 31.15 -17.58
N LEU A 142 -1.56 30.17 -16.91
CA LEU A 142 -2.96 30.17 -16.47
C LEU A 142 -3.24 31.32 -15.51
N LEU A 143 -2.33 31.62 -14.59
CA LEU A 143 -2.39 32.80 -13.71
C LEU A 143 -2.47 34.11 -14.46
N LEU A 144 -1.57 34.29 -15.45
CA LEU A 144 -1.48 35.52 -16.25
C LEU A 144 -2.71 35.71 -17.14
N VAL A 145 -3.21 34.63 -17.75
CA VAL A 145 -4.30 34.69 -18.73
C VAL A 145 -5.67 34.79 -18.07
N PHE A 146 -5.91 34.00 -17.02
CA PHE A 146 -7.23 33.89 -16.40
C PHE A 146 -7.44 34.81 -15.21
N ARG A 147 -6.44 35.64 -14.85
CA ARG A 147 -6.47 36.40 -13.59
C ARG A 147 -6.93 35.52 -12.43
N LEU A 148 -6.45 34.24 -12.45
CA LEU A 148 -6.81 33.26 -11.44
C LEU A 148 -6.58 33.86 -10.05
N ASP A 149 -7.55 33.64 -9.17
CA ASP A 149 -7.43 33.99 -7.77
C ASP A 149 -6.13 33.41 -7.22
N LEU A 150 -5.38 34.25 -6.53
CA LEU A 150 -4.07 33.94 -5.96
C LEU A 150 -4.12 32.69 -5.10
N LEU A 151 -5.23 32.46 -4.37
CA LEU A 151 -5.41 31.30 -3.51
C LEU A 151 -5.51 29.99 -4.31
N LEU A 152 -6.27 29.99 -5.41
CA LEU A 152 -6.39 28.83 -6.29
C LEU A 152 -5.05 28.45 -6.90
N ALA A 153 -4.32 29.43 -7.40
CA ALA A 153 -2.99 29.25 -7.96
C ALA A 153 -2.01 28.65 -6.93
N THR A 154 -2.08 29.15 -5.71
CA THR A 154 -1.23 28.71 -4.62
C THR A 154 -1.55 27.28 -4.20
N LEU A 155 -2.82 26.90 -4.15
CA LEU A 155 -3.24 25.52 -3.86
C LEU A 155 -2.80 24.54 -4.96
N LEU A 156 -2.90 24.93 -6.23
CA LEU A 156 -2.45 24.12 -7.37
C LEU A 156 -0.91 23.97 -7.35
N LEU A 157 -0.19 25.05 -7.08
CA LEU A 157 1.27 25.02 -6.95
C LEU A 157 1.70 24.13 -5.77
N ALA A 158 1.01 24.21 -4.62
CA ALA A 158 1.26 23.34 -3.48
C ALA A 158 1.05 21.86 -3.81
N ALA A 159 0.00 21.51 -4.54
CA ALA A 159 -0.27 20.15 -4.97
C ALA A 159 0.82 19.64 -5.92
N ALA A 160 1.26 20.45 -6.88
CA ALA A 160 2.33 20.11 -7.81
C ALA A 160 3.67 19.92 -7.09
N MET A 161 4.02 20.83 -6.17
CA MET A 161 5.22 20.73 -5.33
C MET A 161 5.21 19.47 -4.47
N HIS A 162 4.10 19.21 -3.79
CA HIS A 162 3.96 18.03 -2.95
C HIS A 162 4.16 16.73 -3.76
N LEU A 163 3.59 16.66 -4.95
CA LEU A 163 3.75 15.55 -5.85
C LEU A 163 5.21 15.41 -6.34
N ALA A 164 5.88 16.49 -6.70
CA ALA A 164 7.27 16.49 -7.13
C ALA A 164 8.20 15.96 -6.03
N ILE A 165 8.02 16.40 -4.79
CA ILE A 165 8.79 15.96 -3.62
C ILE A 165 8.60 14.46 -3.37
N THR A 166 7.38 13.93 -3.55
CA THR A 166 7.09 12.49 -3.31
C THR A 166 7.78 11.55 -4.29
N VAL A 167 8.21 12.05 -5.44
CA VAL A 167 8.78 11.25 -6.54
C VAL A 167 10.28 11.49 -6.71
N ALA A 168 10.78 12.61 -6.22
CA ALA A 168 12.14 13.04 -6.48
C ALA A 168 13.18 12.19 -5.74
N ASP A 169 14.29 11.90 -6.44
CA ASP A 169 15.51 11.41 -5.80
C ASP A 169 16.14 12.50 -4.94
N ARG A 170 16.93 12.09 -3.91
CA ARG A 170 17.62 13.02 -3.01
C ARG A 170 18.40 14.11 -3.73
N ALA A 171 19.06 13.76 -4.84
CA ALA A 171 19.85 14.69 -5.63
C ALA A 171 19.01 15.80 -6.30
N VAL A 172 17.71 15.59 -6.47
CA VAL A 172 16.80 16.51 -7.14
C VAL A 172 15.98 17.33 -6.14
N LEU A 173 15.86 16.89 -4.88
CA LEU A 173 15.06 17.57 -3.86
C LEU A 173 15.50 19.03 -3.61
N HIS A 174 16.81 19.31 -3.59
CA HIS A 174 17.31 20.67 -3.42
C HIS A 174 16.94 21.58 -4.60
N TRP A 175 16.96 21.06 -5.83
CA TRP A 175 16.53 21.81 -7.02
C TRP A 175 15.03 22.10 -6.99
N ILE A 176 14.22 21.16 -6.52
CA ILE A 176 12.78 21.38 -6.32
C ILE A 176 12.57 22.48 -5.29
N GLY A 177 13.35 22.50 -4.21
CA GLY A 177 13.31 23.59 -3.22
C GLY A 177 13.65 24.97 -3.81
N VAL A 178 14.72 25.06 -4.60
CA VAL A 178 15.13 26.30 -5.26
C VAL A 178 14.06 26.79 -6.24
N VAL A 179 13.57 25.91 -7.12
CA VAL A 179 12.59 26.30 -8.15
C VAL A 179 11.22 26.57 -7.52
N SER A 180 10.88 25.91 -6.41
CA SER A 180 9.70 26.26 -5.60
C SER A 180 9.80 27.65 -5.01
N GLY A 181 10.98 28.03 -4.51
CA GLY A 181 11.26 29.38 -4.02
C GLY A 181 11.11 30.44 -5.12
N VAL A 182 11.59 30.17 -6.34
CA VAL A 182 11.41 31.04 -7.50
C VAL A 182 9.92 31.14 -7.89
N GLY A 183 9.19 30.01 -7.95
CA GLY A 183 7.76 30.02 -8.23
C GLY A 183 6.96 30.84 -7.22
N LEU A 184 7.33 30.74 -5.95
CA LEU A 184 6.76 31.51 -4.87
C LEU A 184 7.03 33.01 -5.02
N LEU A 185 8.28 33.39 -5.35
CA LEU A 185 8.66 34.77 -5.62
C LEU A 185 7.83 35.35 -6.78
N LEU A 186 7.63 34.61 -7.85
CA LEU A 186 6.79 35.02 -8.97
C LEU A 186 5.32 35.24 -8.56
N VAL A 187 4.78 34.38 -7.69
CA VAL A 187 3.44 34.57 -7.12
C VAL A 187 3.35 35.82 -6.28
N LEU A 188 4.37 36.12 -5.47
CA LEU A 188 4.45 37.35 -4.67
C LEU A 188 4.54 38.61 -5.55
N ILE A 189 5.32 38.58 -6.63
CA ILE A 189 5.42 39.68 -7.60
C ILE A 189 4.07 39.90 -8.31
N ALA A 190 3.38 38.80 -8.69
CA ALA A 190 2.06 38.87 -9.30
C ALA A 190 1.00 39.46 -8.34
N ALA A 191 1.03 39.07 -7.07
CA ALA A 191 0.17 39.60 -6.02
C ALA A 191 0.40 41.10 -5.79
N TRP A 192 1.67 41.52 -5.74
CA TRP A 192 2.04 42.94 -5.61
C TRP A 192 1.55 43.78 -6.79
N ARG A 193 1.70 43.28 -8.02
CA ARG A 193 1.19 43.98 -9.23
C ARG A 193 -0.33 44.10 -9.27
N GLN A 194 -1.04 43.18 -8.62
CA GLN A 194 -2.52 43.19 -8.60
C GLN A 194 -3.10 43.92 -7.39
N ASN A 195 -2.27 44.62 -6.58
CA ASN A 195 -2.65 45.26 -5.30
C ASN A 195 -3.37 44.30 -4.33
N VAL A 196 -3.01 43.00 -4.36
CA VAL A 196 -3.46 42.03 -3.38
C VAL A 196 -2.68 42.25 -2.09
N ASP A 197 -3.33 42.01 -0.94
CA ASP A 197 -2.66 42.10 0.38
C ASP A 197 -1.42 41.18 0.43
N THR A 198 -0.24 41.83 0.40
CA THR A 198 1.07 41.15 0.40
C THR A 198 1.31 40.33 1.67
N THR A 199 0.68 40.72 2.79
CA THR A 199 0.75 39.99 4.06
C THR A 199 0.13 38.61 3.94
N LEU A 200 -1.03 38.54 3.30
CA LEU A 200 -1.74 37.27 3.05
C LEU A 200 -0.94 36.37 2.12
N ALA A 201 -0.43 36.92 1.00
CA ALA A 201 0.37 36.17 0.05
C ALA A 201 1.64 35.61 0.70
N THR A 202 2.31 36.42 1.55
CA THR A 202 3.49 36.00 2.30
C THR A 202 3.17 34.90 3.32
N ALA A 203 2.10 35.07 4.09
CA ALA A 203 1.67 34.06 5.06
C ALA A 203 1.38 32.70 4.39
N LEU A 204 0.65 32.73 3.28
CA LEU A 204 0.34 31.53 2.50
C LEU A 204 1.60 30.87 1.93
N ALA A 205 2.52 31.67 1.44
CA ALA A 205 3.83 31.26 0.97
C ALA A 205 4.64 30.55 2.06
N CYS A 206 4.69 31.10 3.26
CA CYS A 206 5.39 30.51 4.40
C CYS A 206 4.75 29.17 4.82
N VAL A 207 3.42 29.08 4.86
CA VAL A 207 2.71 27.83 5.17
C VAL A 207 3.03 26.75 4.15
N LEU A 208 3.04 27.07 2.86
CA LEU A 208 3.36 26.13 1.79
C LEU A 208 4.81 25.66 1.83
N LEU A 209 5.73 26.58 2.09
CA LEU A 209 7.14 26.23 2.26
C LEU A 209 7.34 25.31 3.45
N ALA A 210 6.73 25.62 4.60
CA ALA A 210 6.77 24.77 5.79
C ALA A 210 6.17 23.37 5.52
N ALA A 211 5.03 23.32 4.83
CA ALA A 211 4.40 22.06 4.44
C ALA A 211 5.29 21.23 3.51
N SER A 212 5.93 21.87 2.54
CA SER A 212 6.85 21.23 1.61
C SER A 212 8.10 20.69 2.30
N LEU A 213 8.69 21.46 3.21
CA LEU A 213 9.84 21.02 4.01
C LEU A 213 9.48 19.86 4.94
N ALA A 214 8.32 19.91 5.60
CA ALA A 214 7.83 18.81 6.43
C ALA A 214 7.61 17.53 5.61
N THR A 215 7.04 17.65 4.41
CA THR A 215 6.87 16.52 3.49
C THR A 215 8.22 15.97 3.05
N ALA A 216 9.17 16.81 2.63
CA ALA A 216 10.50 16.39 2.24
C ALA A 216 11.22 15.64 3.37
N TRP A 217 11.07 16.10 4.61
CA TRP A 217 11.62 15.44 5.79
C TRP A 217 10.99 14.07 6.03
N LEU A 218 9.65 13.96 5.91
CA LEU A 218 8.95 12.67 6.05
C LEU A 218 9.38 11.68 4.97
N VAL A 219 9.50 12.11 3.71
CA VAL A 219 10.02 11.28 2.60
C VAL A 219 11.41 10.76 2.90
N HIS A 220 12.30 11.67 3.27
CA HIS A 220 13.69 11.31 3.58
C HIS A 220 13.79 10.30 4.72
N ARG A 221 13.00 10.50 5.77
CA ARG A 221 12.94 9.57 6.91
C ARG A 221 12.39 8.20 6.51
N ALA A 222 11.38 8.18 5.64
CA ALA A 222 10.82 6.94 5.09
C ALA A 222 11.82 6.16 4.23
N ASP A 223 12.51 6.86 3.33
CA ASP A 223 13.53 6.26 2.46
C ASP A 223 14.72 5.71 3.26
N ALA A 224 15.16 6.44 4.29
CA ALA A 224 16.21 5.96 5.19
C ALA A 224 15.79 4.66 5.90
N ARG A 225 14.54 4.61 6.40
CA ARG A 225 14.01 3.43 7.06
C ARG A 225 13.87 2.22 6.11
N ASN A 226 13.40 2.46 4.89
CA ASN A 226 13.33 1.43 3.88
C ASN A 226 14.71 0.88 3.51
N ALA A 227 15.72 1.74 3.40
CA ALA A 227 17.09 1.31 3.15
C ALA A 227 17.64 0.43 4.28
N GLU A 228 17.32 0.73 5.55
CA GLU A 228 17.68 -0.12 6.68
C GLU A 228 16.98 -1.48 6.63
N ASN A 229 15.68 -1.52 6.34
CA ASN A 229 14.93 -2.76 6.20
C ASN A 229 15.50 -3.64 5.07
N ILE A 230 15.84 -3.04 3.94
CA ILE A 230 16.47 -3.73 2.80
C ILE A 230 17.81 -4.33 3.22
N LYS A 231 18.68 -3.54 3.88
CA LYS A 231 19.98 -4.02 4.37
C LYS A 231 19.83 -5.17 5.37
N ALA A 232 18.88 -5.06 6.30
CA ALA A 232 18.61 -6.11 7.28
C ALA A 232 18.13 -7.41 6.61
N SER A 233 17.22 -7.31 5.63
CA SER A 233 16.73 -8.47 4.89
C SER A 233 17.80 -9.11 4.02
N ILE A 234 18.67 -8.32 3.36
CA ILE A 234 19.81 -8.82 2.62
C ILE A 234 20.77 -9.56 3.57
N LYS A 235 21.05 -9.00 4.75
CA LYS A 235 21.91 -9.63 5.74
C LYS A 235 21.37 -11.00 6.20
N GLU A 236 20.08 -11.10 6.48
CA GLU A 236 19.42 -12.37 6.87
C GLU A 236 19.50 -13.40 5.72
N LEU A 237 19.16 -13.00 4.50
CA LEU A 237 19.21 -13.88 3.32
C LEU A 237 20.65 -14.30 2.99
N ASN A 238 21.62 -13.40 3.05
CA ASN A 238 23.04 -13.72 2.86
C ASN A 238 23.52 -14.74 3.90
N ALA A 239 23.18 -14.55 5.17
CA ALA A 239 23.56 -15.48 6.23
C ALA A 239 22.94 -16.88 6.04
N PHE A 240 21.74 -16.96 5.47
CA PHE A 240 21.04 -18.21 5.22
C PHE A 240 21.50 -18.91 3.93
N THR A 241 21.61 -18.15 2.82
CA THR A 241 21.88 -18.72 1.49
C THR A 241 23.34 -18.71 1.09
N GLY A 242 24.18 -17.87 1.74
CA GLY A 242 25.54 -17.55 1.29
C GLY A 242 25.61 -16.65 0.06
N TYR A 243 24.48 -16.17 -0.47
CA TYR A 243 24.48 -15.38 -1.70
C TYR A 243 24.91 -13.93 -1.45
N PRO A 244 25.75 -13.33 -2.31
CA PRO A 244 26.10 -11.92 -2.20
C PRO A 244 24.90 -11.01 -2.46
N ALA A 245 24.98 -9.77 -1.98
CA ALA A 245 23.89 -8.79 -2.04
C ALA A 245 23.36 -8.56 -3.46
N GLU A 246 24.24 -8.52 -4.46
CA GLU A 246 23.89 -8.32 -5.87
C GLU A 246 23.01 -9.45 -6.39
N ARG A 247 23.32 -10.70 -6.01
CA ARG A 247 22.52 -11.87 -6.40
C ARG A 247 21.14 -11.83 -5.73
N ILE A 248 21.06 -11.47 -4.45
CA ILE A 248 19.81 -11.33 -3.71
C ILE A 248 18.92 -10.26 -4.37
N LEU A 249 19.49 -9.08 -4.68
CA LEU A 249 18.78 -8.01 -5.35
C LEU A 249 18.29 -8.41 -6.75
N HIS A 250 19.11 -9.16 -7.49
CA HIS A 250 18.71 -9.71 -8.78
C HIS A 250 17.53 -10.69 -8.62
N LEU A 251 17.60 -11.63 -7.70
CA LEU A 251 16.54 -12.59 -7.43
C LEU A 251 15.24 -11.90 -7.00
N TRP A 252 15.30 -10.86 -6.18
CA TRP A 252 14.10 -10.05 -5.86
C TRP A 252 13.44 -9.43 -7.09
N ALA A 253 14.25 -9.04 -8.08
CA ALA A 253 13.73 -8.44 -9.31
C ALA A 253 13.09 -9.44 -10.26
N VAL A 254 13.59 -10.69 -10.32
CA VAL A 254 13.21 -11.67 -11.34
C VAL A 254 12.33 -12.81 -10.84
N SER A 255 12.33 -13.14 -9.53
CA SER A 255 11.69 -14.36 -9.00
C SER A 255 10.24 -14.51 -9.40
N ASN A 256 9.44 -13.43 -9.35
CA ASN A 256 8.03 -13.51 -9.79
C ASN A 256 7.87 -13.85 -11.27
N GLN A 257 8.77 -13.38 -12.12
CA GLN A 257 8.74 -13.68 -13.56
C GLN A 257 9.16 -15.13 -13.81
N GLU A 258 10.19 -15.59 -13.11
CA GLU A 258 10.66 -16.97 -13.22
C GLU A 258 9.62 -17.96 -12.66
N LEU A 259 8.96 -17.64 -11.55
CA LEU A 259 7.84 -18.44 -11.03
C LEU A 259 6.71 -18.55 -12.06
N ALA A 260 6.31 -17.42 -12.66
CA ALA A 260 5.27 -17.43 -13.70
C ALA A 260 5.68 -18.25 -14.93
N ARG A 261 6.94 -18.17 -15.36
CA ARG A 261 7.50 -18.96 -16.43
C ARG A 261 7.52 -20.46 -16.10
N ASN A 262 8.03 -20.83 -14.92
CA ASN A 262 8.11 -22.21 -14.46
C ASN A 262 6.73 -22.85 -14.36
N TRP A 263 5.72 -22.08 -13.92
CA TRP A 263 4.33 -22.52 -13.91
C TRP A 263 3.81 -22.85 -15.29
N GLN A 264 4.02 -21.96 -16.26
CA GLN A 264 3.58 -22.17 -17.63
C GLN A 264 4.26 -23.39 -18.28
N LEU A 265 5.56 -23.59 -18.00
CA LEU A 265 6.32 -24.75 -18.51
C LEU A 265 5.90 -26.07 -17.84
N ALA A 266 5.52 -26.04 -16.57
CA ALA A 266 5.13 -27.24 -15.84
C ALA A 266 3.78 -27.80 -16.31
N ALA A 267 2.91 -26.96 -16.90
CA ALA A 267 1.59 -27.34 -17.44
C ALA A 267 0.79 -28.23 -16.47
N ILE A 268 0.71 -27.82 -15.20
CA ILE A 268 0.05 -28.58 -14.13
C ILE A 268 -1.46 -28.44 -14.29
N ALA A 269 -2.17 -29.58 -14.28
CA ALA A 269 -3.63 -29.56 -14.22
C ALA A 269 -4.09 -29.02 -12.85
N PRO A 270 -5.11 -28.14 -12.79
CA PRO A 270 -5.56 -27.50 -11.54
C PRO A 270 -5.97 -28.47 -10.43
N ASP A 271 -6.38 -29.69 -10.78
CA ASP A 271 -6.83 -30.76 -9.88
C ASP A 271 -5.71 -31.72 -9.44
N ASP A 272 -4.52 -31.65 -10.03
CA ASP A 272 -3.36 -32.50 -9.70
C ASP A 272 -2.64 -31.97 -8.45
N ARG A 273 -3.17 -32.32 -7.28
CA ARG A 273 -2.70 -31.86 -5.97
C ARG A 273 -1.24 -32.23 -5.70
N ASP A 274 -0.82 -33.42 -6.09
CA ASP A 274 0.52 -33.92 -5.80
C ASP A 274 1.57 -33.19 -6.66
N ARG A 275 1.31 -33.03 -7.95
CA ARG A 275 2.19 -32.23 -8.83
C ARG A 275 2.20 -30.76 -8.41
N LEU A 276 1.07 -30.22 -7.96
CA LEU A 276 0.99 -28.86 -7.44
C LEU A 276 1.89 -28.69 -6.21
N LYS A 277 1.76 -29.58 -5.22
CA LYS A 277 2.57 -29.56 -3.99
C LYS A 277 4.08 -29.70 -4.31
N GLU A 278 4.42 -30.64 -5.22
CA GLU A 278 5.80 -30.84 -5.64
C GLU A 278 6.35 -29.62 -6.38
N TRP A 279 5.56 -28.96 -7.22
CA TRP A 279 5.96 -27.74 -7.91
C TRP A 279 6.31 -26.61 -6.93
N TYR A 280 5.49 -26.39 -5.87
CA TYR A 280 5.78 -25.42 -4.83
C TYR A 280 7.07 -25.77 -4.09
N ARG A 281 7.27 -27.04 -3.78
CA ARG A 281 8.49 -27.53 -3.13
C ARG A 281 9.74 -27.24 -3.98
N GLN A 282 9.71 -27.55 -5.27
CA GLN A 282 10.81 -27.34 -6.22
C GLN A 282 11.12 -25.86 -6.45
N ASN A 283 10.12 -25.00 -6.41
CA ASN A 283 10.26 -23.56 -6.61
C ASN A 283 10.38 -22.75 -5.30
N SER A 284 10.52 -23.43 -4.16
CA SER A 284 10.52 -22.78 -2.83
C SER A 284 11.67 -21.77 -2.65
N GLU A 285 12.82 -21.95 -3.33
CA GLU A 285 13.89 -20.95 -3.33
C GLU A 285 13.47 -19.66 -4.04
N LEU A 286 12.83 -19.74 -5.19
CA LEU A 286 12.30 -18.55 -5.87
C LEU A 286 11.22 -17.87 -5.03
N TYR A 287 10.36 -18.65 -4.37
CA TYR A 287 9.38 -18.11 -3.43
C TYR A 287 10.02 -17.42 -2.23
N LEU A 288 11.13 -17.95 -1.69
CA LEU A 288 11.89 -17.30 -0.63
C LEU A 288 12.25 -15.85 -1.02
N PHE A 289 12.78 -15.65 -2.22
CA PHE A 289 13.17 -14.30 -2.69
C PHE A 289 11.96 -13.45 -3.07
N ALA A 290 10.96 -14.01 -3.75
CA ALA A 290 9.74 -13.29 -4.11
C ALA A 290 9.03 -12.74 -2.87
N LEU A 291 8.83 -13.57 -1.84
CA LEU A 291 8.20 -13.20 -0.58
C LEU A 291 9.05 -12.23 0.24
N SER A 292 10.39 -12.42 0.28
CA SER A 292 11.28 -11.50 1.00
C SER A 292 11.22 -10.08 0.42
N GLY A 293 11.21 -9.94 -0.91
CA GLY A 293 11.04 -8.65 -1.58
C GLY A 293 9.64 -8.07 -1.35
N TYR A 294 8.59 -8.89 -1.43
CA TYR A 294 7.20 -8.49 -1.22
C TYR A 294 6.95 -8.02 0.22
N ASN A 295 7.55 -8.66 1.22
CA ASN A 295 7.43 -8.29 2.63
C ASN A 295 8.06 -6.92 2.95
N LEU A 296 8.93 -6.39 2.09
CA LEU A 296 9.47 -5.04 2.19
C LEU A 296 8.54 -3.98 1.59
N GLU A 297 7.50 -4.38 0.84
CA GLU A 297 6.54 -3.43 0.29
C GLU A 297 5.65 -2.85 1.41
N TYR A 298 5.47 -1.53 1.39
CA TYR A 298 4.64 -0.83 2.38
C TYR A 298 3.23 -1.41 2.52
N LYS A 299 2.59 -1.78 1.40
CA LYS A 299 1.24 -2.38 1.41
C LYS A 299 1.22 -3.65 2.25
N ARG A 300 2.25 -4.50 2.13
CA ARG A 300 2.38 -5.74 2.91
C ARG A 300 2.67 -5.46 4.37
N ILE A 301 3.61 -4.57 4.66
CA ILE A 301 3.94 -4.14 6.04
C ILE A 301 2.68 -3.64 6.74
N ARG A 302 1.91 -2.75 6.10
CA ARG A 302 0.65 -2.24 6.64
C ARG A 302 -0.39 -3.33 6.85
N SER A 303 -0.52 -4.25 5.90
CA SER A 303 -1.40 -5.41 6.02
C SER A 303 -1.02 -6.25 7.25
N ASN A 304 0.24 -6.64 7.37
CA ASN A 304 0.74 -7.43 8.48
C ASN A 304 0.53 -6.73 9.82
N LEU A 305 0.79 -5.42 9.91
CA LEU A 305 0.51 -4.63 11.12
C LEU A 305 -0.99 -4.62 11.50
N ASN A 306 -1.89 -4.64 10.52
CA ASN A 306 -3.32 -4.72 10.78
C ASN A 306 -3.75 -6.12 11.22
N MET A 307 -3.09 -7.18 10.69
CA MET A 307 -3.32 -8.56 11.14
C MET A 307 -2.83 -8.75 12.57
N LEU A 308 -1.61 -8.29 12.90
CA LEU A 308 -1.04 -8.35 14.24
C LEU A 308 -1.87 -7.64 15.32
N LYS A 309 -2.69 -6.67 14.95
CA LYS A 309 -3.65 -6.04 15.89
C LYS A 309 -4.84 -6.94 16.24
N ARG A 310 -5.12 -7.91 15.38
CA ARG A 310 -6.25 -8.84 15.52
C ARG A 310 -5.79 -10.20 16.04
N ALA A 311 -4.49 -10.50 15.95
CA ALA A 311 -3.89 -11.70 16.51
C ALA A 311 -4.03 -11.72 18.03
N HIS A 312 -4.47 -12.83 18.56
CA HIS A 312 -4.57 -13.08 19.99
C HIS A 312 -4.57 -14.58 20.28
N GLY A 313 -4.05 -14.96 21.42
CA GLY A 313 -4.02 -16.34 21.88
C GLY A 313 -3.20 -17.27 20.98
N SER A 314 -3.69 -18.48 20.74
CA SER A 314 -3.04 -19.43 19.85
C SER A 314 -3.26 -19.06 18.39
N CYS A 315 -2.19 -18.72 17.66
CA CYS A 315 -2.24 -18.27 16.28
C CYS A 315 -1.64 -19.30 15.32
N LEU A 316 -2.37 -19.58 14.24
CA LEU A 316 -1.89 -20.34 13.07
C LEU A 316 -1.70 -19.39 11.88
N ASP A 317 -0.59 -19.52 11.18
CA ASP A 317 -0.39 -18.94 9.85
C ASP A 317 -0.32 -20.09 8.83
N TYR A 318 -1.39 -20.25 8.05
CA TYR A 318 -1.58 -21.32 7.07
C TYR A 318 -1.09 -20.84 5.70
N GLY A 319 0.00 -21.43 5.23
CA GLY A 319 0.79 -20.93 4.10
C GLY A 319 1.71 -19.78 4.52
N ALA A 320 2.42 -19.98 5.64
CA ALA A 320 3.16 -18.90 6.33
C ALA A 320 4.39 -18.37 5.58
N GLY A 321 4.83 -19.03 4.49
CA GLY A 321 5.96 -18.57 3.67
C GLY A 321 7.22 -18.31 4.50
N ASN A 322 7.72 -17.07 4.49
CA ASN A 322 8.91 -16.69 5.26
C ASN A 322 8.65 -16.47 6.77
N GLY A 323 7.44 -16.78 7.27
CA GLY A 323 7.06 -16.69 8.69
C GLY A 323 6.96 -15.28 9.25
N GLU A 324 6.78 -14.26 8.42
CA GLU A 324 6.90 -12.86 8.81
C GLU A 324 5.92 -12.44 9.92
N LEU A 325 4.66 -12.91 9.89
CA LEU A 325 3.67 -12.63 10.92
C LEU A 325 4.01 -13.35 12.23
N LEU A 326 4.42 -14.61 12.14
CA LEU A 326 4.64 -15.45 13.30
C LEU A 326 5.85 -15.05 14.14
N LEU A 327 6.87 -14.43 13.52
CA LEU A 327 8.02 -13.87 14.26
C LEU A 327 7.61 -12.78 15.25
N GLU A 328 6.50 -12.08 15.00
CA GLU A 328 5.96 -11.08 15.94
C GLU A 328 4.94 -11.71 16.90
N VAL A 329 4.09 -12.62 16.43
CA VAL A 329 3.12 -13.34 17.27
C VAL A 329 3.83 -14.14 18.36
N ALA A 330 4.89 -14.86 18.01
CA ALA A 330 5.65 -15.72 18.94
C ALA A 330 6.34 -14.98 20.10
N ARG A 331 6.31 -13.64 20.10
CA ARG A 331 6.84 -12.83 21.21
C ARG A 331 5.91 -12.80 22.42
N THR A 332 4.61 -13.00 22.20
CA THR A 332 3.58 -12.84 23.23
C THR A 332 2.60 -14.01 23.28
N ASP A 333 2.43 -14.73 22.17
CA ASP A 333 1.39 -15.72 21.99
C ASP A 333 1.95 -17.03 21.40
N ARG A 334 1.17 -18.11 21.48
CA ARG A 334 1.50 -19.38 20.80
C ARG A 334 1.45 -19.15 19.30
N ALA A 335 2.52 -19.51 18.60
CA ALA A 335 2.65 -19.33 17.16
C ALA A 335 2.88 -20.69 16.47
N VAL A 336 2.03 -20.99 15.50
CA VAL A 336 2.06 -22.23 14.72
C VAL A 336 2.22 -21.87 13.24
N TYR A 337 3.24 -22.45 12.64
CA TYR A 337 3.58 -22.32 11.23
C TYR A 337 3.11 -23.56 10.47
N TYR A 338 2.41 -23.35 9.37
CA TYR A 338 2.09 -24.41 8.41
C TYR A 338 2.39 -23.95 6.98
N ASP A 339 3.18 -24.74 6.25
CA ASP A 339 3.47 -24.55 4.83
C ASP A 339 4.03 -25.83 4.23
N VAL A 340 4.17 -25.89 2.89
CA VAL A 340 4.90 -26.95 2.21
C VAL A 340 6.36 -26.94 2.64
N GLU A 341 6.97 -28.11 2.78
CA GLU A 341 8.37 -28.20 3.12
C GLU A 341 9.25 -27.65 1.98
N GLY A 342 10.16 -26.74 2.32
CA GLY A 342 11.04 -26.10 1.33
C GLY A 342 11.93 -25.01 1.95
N GLU A 343 12.58 -24.23 1.08
CA GLU A 343 13.51 -23.17 1.50
C GLU A 343 12.83 -22.05 2.29
N THR A 344 11.56 -21.74 2.04
CA THR A 344 10.78 -20.78 2.82
C THR A 344 10.64 -21.22 4.27
N MET A 345 10.26 -22.48 4.50
CA MET A 345 10.15 -23.06 5.85
C MET A 345 11.51 -23.12 6.55
N ARG A 346 12.55 -23.58 5.85
CA ARG A 346 13.90 -23.64 6.40
C ARG A 346 14.39 -22.26 6.85
N PHE A 347 14.14 -21.24 6.02
CA PHE A 347 14.46 -19.85 6.36
C PHE A 347 13.66 -19.35 7.56
N ALA A 348 12.34 -19.62 7.61
CA ALA A 348 11.50 -19.25 8.74
C ALA A 348 11.97 -19.90 10.05
N ARG A 349 12.33 -21.20 10.02
CA ARG A 349 12.92 -21.91 11.19
C ARG A 349 14.22 -21.27 11.66
N GLU A 350 15.12 -20.95 10.73
CA GLU A 350 16.40 -20.29 11.08
C GLU A 350 16.18 -18.91 11.69
N ARG A 351 15.24 -18.12 11.14
CA ARG A 351 14.87 -16.83 11.71
C ARG A 351 14.27 -16.95 13.11
N ALA A 352 13.42 -17.94 13.37
CA ALA A 352 12.87 -18.22 14.69
C ALA A 352 13.98 -18.63 15.68
N ARG A 353 14.88 -19.53 15.27
CA ARG A 353 16.01 -19.98 16.07
C ARG A 353 16.94 -18.83 16.46
N GLN A 354 17.32 -17.98 15.51
CA GLN A 354 18.20 -16.82 15.75
C GLN A 354 17.59 -15.81 16.73
N ARG A 355 16.26 -15.77 16.84
CA ARG A 355 15.52 -14.87 17.73
C ARG A 355 15.05 -15.53 19.02
N ASN A 356 15.36 -16.82 19.22
CA ASN A 356 14.86 -17.64 20.33
C ASN A 356 13.32 -17.60 20.47
N LEU A 357 12.61 -17.70 19.34
CA LEU A 357 11.16 -17.64 19.31
C LEU A 357 10.56 -19.07 19.25
N PRO A 358 9.61 -19.40 20.14
CA PRO A 358 8.99 -20.72 20.21
C PRO A 358 7.88 -20.87 19.15
N ILE A 359 8.24 -21.12 17.89
CA ILE A 359 7.31 -21.39 16.80
C ILE A 359 7.25 -22.90 16.56
N GLU A 360 6.04 -23.45 16.55
CA GLU A 360 5.77 -24.85 16.15
C GLU A 360 5.66 -24.91 14.61
N PHE A 361 6.31 -25.90 13.97
CA PHE A 361 6.36 -26.00 12.51
C PHE A 361 5.77 -27.31 12.03
N PHE A 362 4.73 -27.24 11.21
CA PHE A 362 4.07 -28.38 10.57
C PHE A 362 4.12 -28.25 9.05
N HIS A 363 4.17 -29.37 8.33
CA HIS A 363 4.19 -29.43 6.87
C HIS A 363 3.18 -30.46 6.30
N THR A 364 2.50 -31.18 7.19
CA THR A 364 1.38 -32.08 6.81
C THR A 364 0.08 -31.65 7.48
N LYS A 365 -1.05 -31.89 6.81
CA LYS A 365 -2.38 -31.59 7.37
C LYS A 365 -2.71 -32.44 8.58
N GLU A 366 -2.20 -33.69 8.60
CA GLU A 366 -2.39 -34.64 9.68
C GLU A 366 -1.74 -34.14 10.98
N GLU A 367 -0.50 -33.67 10.92
CA GLU A 367 0.19 -33.05 12.05
C GLU A 367 -0.54 -31.80 12.54
N LEU A 368 -0.95 -30.93 11.62
CA LEU A 368 -1.70 -29.71 11.94
C LEU A 368 -3.06 -30.03 12.56
N ALA A 369 -3.78 -31.03 12.04
CA ALA A 369 -5.06 -31.47 12.58
C ALA A 369 -4.91 -32.05 13.99
N ALA A 370 -3.85 -32.81 14.25
CA ALA A 370 -3.54 -33.36 15.59
C ALA A 370 -3.26 -32.22 16.59
N ALA A 371 -2.44 -31.24 16.22
CA ALA A 371 -2.17 -30.07 17.05
C ALA A 371 -3.43 -29.21 17.29
N GLY A 372 -4.31 -29.08 16.29
CA GLY A 372 -5.59 -28.40 16.40
C GLY A 372 -6.63 -29.14 17.29
N LYS A 373 -6.60 -30.49 17.29
CA LYS A 373 -7.45 -31.29 18.21
C LYS A 373 -7.03 -31.12 19.66
N GLU A 374 -5.75 -31.01 19.92
CA GLU A 374 -5.21 -30.83 21.27
C GLU A 374 -5.51 -29.43 21.82
N ARG A 375 -5.24 -28.43 21.01
CA ARG A 375 -5.39 -27.01 21.40
C ARG A 375 -5.79 -26.21 20.18
N GLY A 376 -7.05 -26.00 19.92
CA GLY A 376 -7.53 -25.21 18.81
C GLY A 376 -6.84 -23.82 18.66
N PHE A 377 -7.19 -23.09 17.66
CA PHE A 377 -6.61 -21.77 17.37
C PHE A 377 -7.60 -20.64 17.64
N ASP A 378 -7.15 -19.59 18.30
CA ASP A 378 -7.93 -18.36 18.54
C ASP A 378 -7.87 -17.43 17.33
N THR A 379 -6.79 -17.52 16.55
CA THR A 379 -6.62 -16.78 15.31
C THR A 379 -5.96 -17.64 14.24
N ILE A 380 -6.56 -17.69 13.05
CA ILE A 380 -5.97 -18.33 11.87
C ILE A 380 -5.82 -17.28 10.78
N PHE A 381 -4.61 -17.17 10.22
CA PHE A 381 -4.30 -16.41 9.02
C PHE A 381 -4.07 -17.35 7.84
N SER A 382 -4.58 -16.99 6.66
CA SER A 382 -4.25 -17.63 5.38
C SER A 382 -4.24 -16.55 4.31
N LEU A 383 -3.07 -15.98 4.04
CA LEU A 383 -2.90 -14.78 3.23
C LEU A 383 -2.07 -15.06 1.99
N ASP A 384 -2.63 -14.80 0.81
CA ASP A 384 -2.05 -15.12 -0.50
C ASP A 384 -1.79 -16.64 -0.65
N VAL A 385 -2.77 -17.51 -0.26
CA VAL A 385 -2.63 -18.98 -0.22
C VAL A 385 -3.80 -19.69 -0.86
N LEU A 386 -5.05 -19.37 -0.48
CA LEU A 386 -6.23 -20.13 -0.85
C LEU A 386 -6.52 -20.11 -2.35
N GLU A 387 -6.12 -19.08 -3.05
CA GLU A 387 -6.19 -18.97 -4.51
C GLU A 387 -5.28 -19.94 -5.26
N HIS A 388 -4.36 -20.60 -4.56
CA HIS A 388 -3.47 -21.61 -5.12
C HIS A 388 -3.95 -23.04 -4.89
N LEU A 389 -5.01 -23.23 -4.09
CA LEU A 389 -5.48 -24.56 -3.66
C LEU A 389 -6.73 -24.97 -4.43
N PRO A 390 -6.76 -26.18 -5.03
CA PRO A 390 -7.87 -26.62 -5.89
C PRO A 390 -9.22 -26.71 -5.20
N ASP A 391 -9.24 -27.08 -3.92
CA ASP A 391 -10.45 -27.35 -3.14
C ASP A 391 -10.68 -26.26 -2.10
N LEU A 392 -11.01 -25.06 -2.57
CA LEU A 392 -11.31 -23.94 -1.68
C LEU A 392 -12.40 -24.25 -0.62
N PRO A 393 -13.53 -24.90 -0.95
CA PRO A 393 -14.53 -25.27 0.06
C PRO A 393 -13.98 -26.20 1.15
N GLY A 394 -13.22 -27.23 0.77
CA GLY A 394 -12.60 -28.17 1.72
C GLY A 394 -11.58 -27.48 2.61
N GLU A 395 -10.75 -26.58 2.06
CA GLU A 395 -9.77 -25.82 2.82
C GLU A 395 -10.43 -24.89 3.84
N LEU A 396 -11.45 -24.14 3.43
CA LEU A 396 -12.19 -23.25 4.34
C LEU A 396 -12.88 -24.04 5.46
N SER A 397 -13.43 -25.22 5.14
CA SER A 397 -14.02 -26.13 6.15
C SER A 397 -12.97 -26.63 7.14
N PHE A 398 -11.81 -27.04 6.64
CA PHE A 398 -10.69 -27.50 7.45
C PHE A 398 -10.21 -26.40 8.40
N LEU A 399 -9.97 -25.19 7.90
CA LEU A 399 -9.53 -24.06 8.72
C LEU A 399 -10.58 -23.66 9.76
N ALA A 400 -11.86 -23.65 9.39
CA ALA A 400 -12.95 -23.36 10.32
C ALA A 400 -13.03 -24.40 11.46
N ALA A 401 -12.77 -25.69 11.14
CA ALA A 401 -12.79 -26.78 12.14
C ALA A 401 -11.62 -26.72 13.13
N LEU A 402 -10.54 -26.04 12.80
CA LEU A 402 -9.38 -25.82 13.68
C LEU A 402 -9.57 -24.65 14.68
N LEU A 403 -10.59 -23.80 14.48
CA LEU A 403 -10.85 -22.66 15.34
C LEU A 403 -11.42 -23.04 16.69
N ASN A 404 -10.98 -22.37 17.72
CA ASN A 404 -11.66 -22.33 19.01
C ASN A 404 -13.02 -21.60 18.89
N PRO A 405 -13.99 -21.87 19.81
CA PRO A 405 -15.20 -21.08 19.90
C PRO A 405 -14.86 -19.57 19.97
N GLY A 406 -15.51 -18.76 19.15
CA GLY A 406 -15.22 -17.33 19.05
C GLY A 406 -13.89 -16.97 18.35
N GLY A 407 -13.15 -17.95 17.84
CA GLY A 407 -11.89 -17.74 17.11
C GLY A 407 -12.08 -16.99 15.80
N LEU A 408 -11.04 -16.34 15.33
CA LEU A 408 -11.04 -15.49 14.14
C LEU A 408 -10.28 -16.14 12.98
N LEU A 409 -10.93 -16.32 11.84
CA LEU A 409 -10.31 -16.70 10.58
C LEU A 409 -10.14 -15.48 9.68
N VAL A 410 -8.91 -15.23 9.24
CA VAL A 410 -8.57 -14.15 8.31
C VAL A 410 -7.91 -14.74 7.07
N PHE A 411 -8.48 -14.47 5.91
CA PHE A 411 -7.93 -14.96 4.65
C PHE A 411 -8.22 -14.01 3.50
N ASP A 412 -7.57 -14.23 2.38
CA ASP A 412 -7.88 -13.61 1.11
C ASP A 412 -8.02 -14.67 0.00
N VAL A 413 -8.84 -14.33 -1.00
CA VAL A 413 -9.02 -15.11 -2.22
C VAL A 413 -9.07 -14.11 -3.37
N PRO A 414 -7.91 -13.66 -3.87
CA PRO A 414 -7.89 -12.74 -5.01
C PRO A 414 -8.46 -13.38 -6.27
N ALA A 415 -9.03 -12.53 -7.13
CA ALA A 415 -9.66 -12.98 -8.38
C ALA A 415 -8.63 -13.64 -9.32
N GLY A 416 -8.75 -14.92 -9.52
CA GLY A 416 -8.20 -15.79 -10.56
C GLY A 416 -6.82 -15.50 -11.16
N ALA A 417 -6.46 -16.27 -12.17
CA ALA A 417 -5.18 -16.18 -12.84
C ALA A 417 -4.96 -14.81 -13.52
N THR A 418 -3.79 -14.26 -13.32
CA THR A 418 -3.32 -13.05 -14.03
C THR A 418 -2.05 -13.36 -14.81
N LYS A 419 -1.66 -12.45 -15.72
CA LYS A 419 -0.42 -12.61 -16.48
C LYS A 419 0.83 -12.68 -15.59
N SER A 420 0.80 -12.01 -14.43
CA SER A 420 1.90 -12.00 -13.46
C SER A 420 1.79 -13.12 -12.41
N HIS A 421 0.61 -13.68 -12.21
CA HIS A 421 0.34 -14.76 -11.27
C HIS A 421 -0.55 -15.82 -11.94
N PRO A 422 0.00 -16.57 -12.91
CA PRO A 422 -0.78 -17.56 -13.66
C PRO A 422 -1.13 -18.80 -12.83
N MET A 423 -0.52 -18.96 -11.64
CA MET A 423 -0.77 -20.05 -10.69
C MET A 423 -2.01 -19.82 -9.80
N HIS A 424 -2.66 -18.65 -9.86
CA HIS A 424 -3.91 -18.42 -9.16
C HIS A 424 -5.04 -19.18 -9.87
N LEU A 425 -5.82 -19.90 -9.11
CA LEU A 425 -6.98 -20.66 -9.62
C LEU A 425 -8.23 -19.78 -9.60
N ASN A 426 -9.15 -20.06 -10.52
CA ASN A 426 -10.46 -19.42 -10.51
C ASN A 426 -11.40 -20.26 -9.63
N HIS A 427 -11.94 -19.64 -8.60
CA HIS A 427 -12.91 -20.25 -7.70
C HIS A 427 -14.29 -19.63 -7.94
N ASP A 428 -15.26 -20.47 -8.31
CA ASP A 428 -16.67 -20.07 -8.42
C ASP A 428 -17.38 -20.44 -7.09
N LEU A 429 -17.05 -19.68 -6.03
CA LEU A 429 -17.62 -19.88 -4.71
C LEU A 429 -18.06 -18.53 -4.12
N ASP A 430 -19.33 -18.42 -3.75
CA ASP A 430 -19.75 -17.35 -2.84
C ASP A 430 -19.22 -17.65 -1.43
N VAL A 431 -18.01 -17.15 -1.16
CA VAL A 431 -17.30 -17.34 0.10
C VAL A 431 -18.13 -16.86 1.29
N VAL A 432 -18.88 -15.76 1.14
CA VAL A 432 -19.68 -15.20 2.24
C VAL A 432 -20.85 -16.11 2.57
N ALA A 433 -21.62 -16.53 1.57
CA ALA A 433 -22.72 -17.48 1.76
C ALA A 433 -22.21 -18.81 2.33
N TYR A 434 -21.08 -19.30 1.81
CA TYR A 434 -20.46 -20.55 2.26
C TYR A 434 -20.07 -20.51 3.74
N MET A 435 -19.46 -19.44 4.20
CA MET A 435 -19.04 -19.29 5.62
C MET A 435 -20.23 -19.04 6.54
N HIS A 436 -21.24 -18.28 6.09
CA HIS A 436 -22.48 -18.07 6.85
C HIS A 436 -23.25 -19.39 7.06
N ALA A 437 -23.31 -20.25 6.04
CA ALA A 437 -23.95 -21.58 6.17
C ALA A 437 -23.29 -22.47 7.24
N ARG A 438 -22.05 -22.16 7.64
CA ARG A 438 -21.31 -22.80 8.73
C ARG A 438 -21.42 -22.07 10.07
N GLY A 439 -22.32 -21.11 10.17
CA GLY A 439 -22.52 -20.32 11.37
C GLY A 439 -21.44 -19.26 11.63
N MET A 440 -20.49 -19.07 10.71
CA MET A 440 -19.44 -18.07 10.86
C MET A 440 -19.99 -16.66 10.65
N LYS A 441 -19.58 -15.72 11.48
CA LYS A 441 -20.01 -14.32 11.41
C LYS A 441 -18.98 -13.48 10.65
N ASP A 442 -19.42 -12.79 9.59
CA ASP A 442 -18.59 -11.83 8.86
C ASP A 442 -18.33 -10.55 9.68
N GLU A 443 -17.06 -10.32 10.05
CA GLU A 443 -16.61 -9.17 10.85
C GLU A 443 -16.04 -8.03 10.00
N ARG A 444 -16.19 -8.08 8.69
CA ARG A 444 -15.80 -6.95 7.83
C ARG A 444 -16.63 -5.72 8.17
N THR A 445 -15.97 -4.56 8.23
CA THR A 445 -16.63 -3.28 8.37
C THR A 445 -17.46 -2.95 7.11
N MET A 446 -18.44 -2.06 7.23
CA MET A 446 -19.22 -1.58 6.07
C MET A 446 -18.31 -1.06 4.94
N TRP A 447 -17.22 -0.37 5.27
CA TRP A 447 -16.25 0.12 4.30
C TRP A 447 -15.49 -1.00 3.57
N GLN A 448 -15.24 -2.12 4.22
CA GLN A 448 -14.58 -3.30 3.60
C GLN A 448 -15.51 -4.11 2.69
N ARG A 449 -16.82 -3.95 2.85
CA ARG A 449 -17.86 -4.60 2.02
C ARG A 449 -18.21 -3.83 0.75
N LEU A 450 -17.69 -2.62 0.57
CA LEU A 450 -18.01 -1.80 -0.59
C LEU A 450 -17.41 -2.39 -1.88
N PRO A 451 -18.20 -2.57 -2.95
CA PRO A 451 -17.81 -3.32 -4.15
C PRO A 451 -16.67 -2.69 -4.96
N PHE A 452 -16.36 -1.41 -4.74
CA PHE A 452 -15.25 -0.73 -5.40
C PHE A 452 -13.93 -0.86 -4.61
N ARG A 453 -13.93 -1.44 -3.41
CA ARG A 453 -12.74 -1.82 -2.68
C ARG A 453 -12.31 -3.21 -3.12
N LYS A 454 -11.20 -3.28 -3.86
CA LYS A 454 -10.52 -4.53 -4.22
C LYS A 454 -9.75 -5.16 -3.04
N GLU A 455 -10.14 -4.92 -1.82
CA GLU A 455 -9.55 -5.63 -0.66
C GLU A 455 -10.35 -6.91 -0.46
N GLU A 456 -9.87 -7.97 -1.06
CA GLU A 456 -10.45 -9.33 -1.06
C GLU A 456 -10.21 -10.07 0.26
N LYS A 457 -9.99 -9.34 1.38
CA LYS A 457 -9.76 -9.93 2.70
C LYS A 457 -11.06 -10.18 3.43
N TYR A 458 -11.19 -11.41 3.89
CA TYR A 458 -12.32 -11.88 4.66
C TYR A 458 -11.96 -12.01 6.13
N PHE A 459 -12.90 -11.73 7.00
CA PHE A 459 -12.76 -11.82 8.46
C PHE A 459 -14.00 -12.54 8.99
N PHE A 460 -13.85 -13.78 9.41
CA PHE A 460 -14.95 -14.59 9.91
C PHE A 460 -14.68 -15.04 11.34
N ARG A 461 -15.67 -14.88 12.20
CA ARG A 461 -15.63 -15.33 13.59
C ARG A 461 -16.44 -16.60 13.78
N ALA A 462 -15.85 -17.60 14.45
CA ALA A 462 -16.53 -18.83 14.80
C ALA A 462 -17.64 -18.58 15.84
N PRO A 463 -18.72 -19.36 15.84
CA PRO A 463 -19.75 -19.29 16.87
C PRO A 463 -19.15 -19.54 18.27
N MET A 464 -19.68 -18.86 19.30
CA MET A 464 -19.24 -19.06 20.69
C MET A 464 -19.61 -20.44 21.25
N ASP A 465 -20.66 -21.07 20.72
CA ASP A 465 -21.17 -22.35 21.17
C ASP A 465 -20.66 -23.54 20.34
N SER A 466 -19.77 -23.28 19.38
CA SER A 466 -19.19 -24.34 18.56
C SER A 466 -18.18 -25.14 19.37
N LYS A 467 -18.44 -26.44 19.59
CA LYS A 467 -17.35 -27.36 19.91
C LYS A 467 -16.45 -27.48 18.68
N PRO A 468 -15.11 -27.57 18.81
CA PRO A 468 -14.24 -27.86 17.68
C PRO A 468 -14.76 -29.05 16.91
N ALA A 469 -15.04 -28.89 15.61
CA ALA A 469 -15.69 -29.96 14.80
C ALA A 469 -14.86 -31.24 14.79
N LEU A 470 -13.55 -31.14 14.88
CA LEU A 470 -12.61 -32.27 15.00
C LEU A 470 -12.77 -33.06 16.31
N ALA A 471 -13.41 -32.49 17.35
CA ALA A 471 -13.71 -33.21 18.59
C ALA A 471 -15.05 -33.98 18.51
N ARG A 472 -15.89 -33.74 17.48
CA ARG A 472 -17.15 -34.49 17.26
C ARG A 472 -16.92 -35.84 16.59
N ASP A 473 -16.08 -35.87 15.53
CA ASP A 473 -15.85 -37.13 14.77
C ASP A 473 -15.24 -38.24 15.64
N ALA A 474 -14.34 -37.88 16.57
CA ALA A 474 -13.73 -38.86 17.48
C ALA A 474 -14.71 -39.45 18.54
N ARG A 475 -15.85 -38.77 18.84
CA ARG A 475 -16.89 -39.31 19.75
C ARG A 475 -17.94 -40.11 18.99
N ASP A 476 -18.24 -39.72 17.76
CA ASP A 476 -19.20 -40.43 16.93
C ASP A 476 -18.59 -41.75 16.43
N GLU A 477 -17.29 -41.84 16.17
CA GLU A 477 -16.56 -43.09 15.95
C GLU A 477 -16.46 -43.96 17.21
N ALA A 478 -16.24 -43.33 18.40
CA ALA A 478 -16.22 -44.07 19.68
C ALA A 478 -17.61 -44.49 20.17
N ALA A 479 -18.68 -43.86 19.68
CA ALA A 479 -20.07 -44.25 20.00
C ALA A 479 -20.66 -45.28 19.02
N SER A 480 -19.97 -45.48 17.86
CA SER A 480 -20.33 -46.49 16.85
C SER A 480 -19.47 -47.76 16.88
N ALA A 481 -18.47 -47.83 17.76
CA ALA A 481 -17.64 -49.00 18.07
C ALA A 481 -18.07 -49.62 19.42
#